data_95e4476df2d1b76f0a3f9342cccb271a
#
_entry.id   95e4476df2d1b76f0a3f9342cccb271a
#
_cell.length_a   1.000
_cell.length_b   1.000
_cell.length_c   1.000
_cell.angle_alpha   90.00
_cell.angle_beta   90.00
_cell.angle_gamma   90.00
#
_symmetry.space_group_name_H-M   'P 1'
#
loop_
_entity.id
_entity.type
_entity.pdbx_description
1 polymer ?
#
loop_
_entity_poly.entity_id
_entity_poly.type
_entity_poly.pdbx_seq_one_letter_code
_entity_poly.pdbx_strand_id
1 'polypeptide(L)'
;NGGYLNFMGNEFGHPEWIDFPRQGNDWSYKYARRQWSLVDNQELCYSWLNNFDKKLIKFIAKIKKFQDKPIVEYCLNDSDKVAVYGRGDYLFVFNFDPSRSYTGYGVLVPRGSYKIVLNSDNPEFGGNGLVNEEQVFYTCKDTMCKKEKKEWLRMYLPARTALVLKKK
;
A
#
# COMPACT_ATOMS: atom_id res chain seq x y z
N ASN A 1 11.33 13.81 3.24
CA ASN A 1 11.39 12.82 4.32
C ASN A 1 10.47 13.23 5.47
N GLY A 2 9.15 12.98 5.35
CA GLY A 2 8.17 13.17 6.42
C GLY A 2 8.02 11.93 7.30
N GLY A 3 7.54 12.11 8.54
CA GLY A 3 7.08 11.02 9.38
C GLY A 3 5.71 10.51 8.93
N TYR A 4 5.36 9.31 9.33
CA TYR A 4 3.99 8.83 9.26
C TYR A 4 3.20 9.45 10.41
N LEU A 5 2.14 10.19 10.08
CA LEU A 5 1.24 10.78 11.05
C LEU A 5 -0.17 10.24 10.82
N ASN A 6 -0.75 9.67 11.85
CA ASN A 6 -2.14 9.27 11.84
C ASN A 6 -2.89 10.02 12.95
N PHE A 7 -4.09 10.50 12.64
CA PHE A 7 -4.90 11.23 13.60
C PHE A 7 -5.95 10.31 14.21
N MET A 8 -6.27 10.54 15.47
CA MET A 8 -7.12 9.69 16.31
C MET A 8 -8.37 9.15 15.59
N GLY A 9 -8.43 7.83 15.43
CA GLY A 9 -9.52 7.14 14.76
C GLY A 9 -9.31 6.88 13.27
N ASN A 10 -8.35 7.54 12.59
CA ASN A 10 -8.05 7.29 11.18
C ASN A 10 -7.52 5.88 10.95
N GLU A 11 -6.85 5.30 11.94
CA GLU A 11 -6.30 3.95 11.92
C GLU A 11 -7.34 2.84 11.73
N PHE A 12 -8.62 3.16 11.91
CA PHE A 12 -9.73 2.25 11.61
C PHE A 12 -10.90 2.92 10.89
N GLY A 13 -10.75 4.21 10.48
CA GLY A 13 -11.77 4.94 9.75
C GLY A 13 -12.98 5.30 10.59
N HIS A 14 -12.76 5.80 11.83
CA HIS A 14 -13.85 6.23 12.71
C HIS A 14 -14.81 7.18 11.98
N PRO A 15 -16.12 6.94 11.99
CA PRO A 15 -17.07 7.66 11.13
C PRO A 15 -17.40 9.07 11.60
N GLU A 16 -17.16 9.39 12.87
CA GLU A 16 -17.46 10.69 13.43
C GLU A 16 -16.28 11.64 13.37
N TRP A 17 -16.55 12.91 13.09
CA TRP A 17 -15.59 13.99 13.24
C TRP A 17 -15.07 14.08 14.68
N ILE A 18 -14.00 14.83 14.91
CA ILE A 18 -13.45 15.04 16.24
C ILE A 18 -13.71 16.48 16.68
N ASP A 19 -14.21 16.66 17.90
CA ASP A 19 -14.35 17.95 18.55
C ASP A 19 -13.90 17.84 20.01
N PHE A 20 -12.83 18.58 20.34
CA PHE A 20 -12.30 18.59 21.69
C PHE A 20 -13.14 19.48 22.60
N PRO A 21 -13.15 19.21 23.94
CA PRO A 21 -13.84 20.05 24.89
C PRO A 21 -13.45 21.53 24.77
N ARG A 22 -14.42 22.39 24.59
CA ARG A 22 -14.26 23.83 24.45
C ARG A 22 -15.54 24.54 24.92
N GLN A 23 -15.49 25.83 25.15
CA GLN A 23 -16.66 26.61 25.59
C GLN A 23 -17.87 26.45 24.65
N GLY A 24 -17.64 26.41 23.33
CA GLY A 24 -18.71 26.30 22.33
C GLY A 24 -19.42 24.95 22.25
N ASN A 25 -18.99 23.92 23.01
CA ASN A 25 -19.63 22.64 23.13
C ASN A 25 -19.82 22.18 24.58
N ASP A 26 -19.93 23.14 25.49
CA ASP A 26 -20.13 22.92 26.95
C ASP A 26 -19.08 21.96 27.54
N TRP A 27 -17.85 22.06 27.05
CA TRP A 27 -16.73 21.19 27.46
C TRP A 27 -17.00 19.70 27.28
N SER A 28 -17.80 19.32 26.30
CA SER A 28 -18.23 17.96 26.04
C SER A 28 -17.09 17.12 25.48
N TYR A 29 -16.94 15.89 25.98
CA TYR A 29 -16.03 14.85 25.45
C TYR A 29 -16.67 13.94 24.41
N LYS A 30 -17.94 14.14 24.07
CA LYS A 30 -18.71 13.24 23.20
C LYS A 30 -17.96 12.90 21.91
N TYR A 31 -17.49 13.91 21.19
CA TYR A 31 -16.79 13.76 19.92
C TYR A 31 -15.27 13.67 20.04
N ALA A 32 -14.71 13.81 21.24
CA ALA A 32 -13.30 13.55 21.48
C ALA A 32 -12.99 12.06 21.70
N ARG A 33 -13.97 11.28 22.08
CA ARG A 33 -13.83 9.84 22.30
C ARG A 33 -13.92 9.08 20.99
N ARG A 34 -13.09 8.04 20.88
CA ARG A 34 -13.13 7.10 19.74
C ARG A 34 -13.81 5.81 20.16
N GLN A 35 -14.68 5.30 19.30
CA GLN A 35 -15.48 4.11 19.56
C GLN A 35 -14.72 2.86 19.09
N TRP A 36 -13.78 2.38 19.90
CA TRP A 36 -12.98 1.19 19.58
C TRP A 36 -13.82 -0.07 19.45
N SER A 37 -14.99 -0.14 20.05
CA SER A 37 -15.95 -1.24 19.86
C SER A 37 -16.36 -1.45 18.39
N LEU A 38 -16.22 -0.44 17.53
CA LEU A 38 -16.43 -0.60 16.09
C LEU A 38 -15.38 -1.54 15.46
N VAL A 39 -14.14 -1.50 15.95
CA VAL A 39 -13.07 -2.40 15.50
C VAL A 39 -13.29 -3.82 15.97
N ASP A 40 -13.81 -3.98 17.20
CA ASP A 40 -14.02 -5.28 17.83
C ASP A 40 -15.25 -6.00 17.28
N ASN A 41 -16.19 -5.27 16.66
CA ASN A 41 -17.40 -5.85 16.09
C ASN A 41 -17.10 -6.54 14.75
N GLN A 42 -17.24 -7.87 14.72
CA GLN A 42 -16.98 -8.71 13.54
C GLN A 42 -17.98 -8.53 12.39
N GLU A 43 -19.14 -7.93 12.65
CA GLU A 43 -20.14 -7.63 11.62
C GLU A 43 -19.82 -6.36 10.84
N LEU A 44 -18.80 -5.60 11.29
CA LEU A 44 -18.38 -4.33 10.69
C LEU A 44 -16.99 -4.43 10.06
N CYS A 45 -16.73 -3.56 9.07
CA CYS A 45 -15.48 -3.57 8.30
C CYS A 45 -14.33 -2.75 8.90
N TYR A 46 -14.51 -2.13 10.06
CA TYR A 46 -13.49 -1.26 10.67
C TYR A 46 -12.19 -2.00 11.04
N SER A 47 -12.30 -3.28 11.38
CA SER A 47 -11.14 -4.14 11.65
C SER A 47 -10.21 -4.29 10.44
N TRP A 48 -10.73 -4.26 9.23
CA TRP A 48 -9.95 -4.41 8.00
C TRP A 48 -8.92 -3.28 7.85
N LEU A 49 -9.37 -2.03 7.93
CA LEU A 49 -8.47 -0.88 7.87
C LEU A 49 -7.50 -0.86 9.06
N ASN A 50 -7.96 -1.21 10.25
CA ASN A 50 -7.10 -1.30 11.43
C ASN A 50 -6.00 -2.36 11.28
N ASN A 51 -6.29 -3.51 10.70
CA ASN A 51 -5.31 -4.56 10.42
C ASN A 51 -4.29 -4.09 9.37
N PHE A 52 -4.77 -3.42 8.31
CA PHE A 52 -3.89 -2.83 7.30
C PHE A 52 -2.94 -1.80 7.92
N ASP A 53 -3.46 -0.86 8.72
CA ASP A 53 -2.66 0.18 9.38
C ASP A 53 -1.60 -0.42 10.31
N LYS A 54 -1.96 -1.41 11.13
CA LYS A 54 -1.01 -2.16 11.97
C LYS A 54 0.10 -2.83 11.15
N LYS A 55 -0.25 -3.41 10.00
CA LYS A 55 0.73 -4.05 9.12
C LYS A 55 1.62 -3.03 8.46
N LEU A 56 1.05 -1.92 8.01
CA LEU A 56 1.77 -0.79 7.40
C LEU A 56 2.78 -0.18 8.37
N ILE A 57 2.39 0.09 9.62
CA ILE A 57 3.28 0.63 10.66
C ILE A 57 4.45 -0.33 10.92
N LYS A 58 4.17 -1.63 11.06
CA LYS A 58 5.23 -2.65 11.23
C LYS A 58 6.17 -2.69 10.02
N PHE A 59 5.63 -2.53 8.81
CA PHE A 59 6.43 -2.47 7.59
C PHE A 59 7.30 -1.21 7.56
N ILE A 60 6.72 -0.02 7.82
CA ILE A 60 7.45 1.26 7.85
C ILE A 60 8.59 1.22 8.88
N ALA A 61 8.35 0.65 10.06
CA ALA A 61 9.38 0.51 11.09
C ALA A 61 10.58 -0.33 10.61
N LYS A 62 10.32 -1.36 9.79
CA LYS A 62 11.39 -2.19 9.20
C LYS A 62 12.19 -1.46 8.12
N ILE A 63 11.54 -0.58 7.36
CA ILE A 63 12.18 0.12 6.23
C ILE A 63 12.82 1.46 6.61
N LYS A 64 12.83 1.86 7.88
CA LYS A 64 13.49 3.09 8.35
C LYS A 64 14.93 3.24 7.86
N LYS A 65 15.66 2.12 7.69
CA LYS A 65 17.03 2.09 7.13
C LYS A 65 17.15 2.63 5.69
N PHE A 66 16.01 2.79 4.99
CA PHE A 66 15.98 3.25 3.59
C PHE A 66 15.49 4.70 3.44
N GLN A 67 15.27 5.41 4.55
CA GLN A 67 14.79 6.80 4.50
C GLN A 67 15.75 7.72 3.74
N ASP A 68 17.04 7.40 3.75
CA ASP A 68 18.09 8.16 3.05
C ASP A 68 18.25 7.75 1.58
N LYS A 69 17.57 6.70 1.13
CA LYS A 69 17.62 6.30 -0.28
C LYS A 69 16.68 7.16 -1.12
N PRO A 70 17.10 7.59 -2.31
CA PRO A 70 16.24 8.36 -3.20
C PRO A 70 15.04 7.53 -3.66
N ILE A 71 13.93 8.22 -3.90
CA ILE A 71 12.78 7.65 -4.60
C ILE A 71 13.08 7.67 -6.09
N VAL A 72 12.87 6.54 -6.75
CA VAL A 72 13.03 6.38 -8.19
C VAL A 72 11.67 6.09 -8.81
N GLU A 73 11.25 6.89 -9.75
CA GLU A 73 10.06 6.61 -10.55
C GLU A 73 10.41 5.58 -11.63
N TYR A 74 9.63 4.51 -11.71
CA TYR A 74 9.74 3.48 -12.73
C TYR A 74 8.60 3.52 -13.75
N CYS A 75 7.41 3.92 -13.31
CA CYS A 75 6.25 4.10 -14.17
C CYS A 75 5.29 5.11 -13.54
N LEU A 76 4.83 6.04 -14.33
CA LEU A 76 3.68 6.88 -14.03
C LEU A 76 2.83 6.94 -15.29
N ASN A 77 1.70 6.24 -15.28
CA ASN A 77 0.82 6.11 -16.44
C ASN A 77 -0.60 6.56 -16.06
N ASP A 78 -0.92 7.77 -16.45
CA ASP A 78 -2.22 8.39 -16.16
C ASP A 78 -3.39 7.70 -16.89
N SER A 79 -3.14 7.17 -18.10
CA SER A 79 -4.17 6.45 -18.87
C SER A 79 -4.55 5.13 -18.22
N ASP A 80 -3.57 4.42 -17.67
CA ASP A 80 -3.77 3.16 -16.96
C ASP A 80 -4.02 3.37 -15.46
N LYS A 81 -3.83 4.59 -14.95
CA LYS A 81 -3.89 4.95 -13.52
C LYS A 81 -2.97 4.10 -12.66
N VAL A 82 -1.80 3.80 -13.21
CA VAL A 82 -0.78 2.97 -12.55
C VAL A 82 0.44 3.82 -12.21
N ALA A 83 0.91 3.69 -10.96
CA ALA A 83 2.15 4.30 -10.52
C ALA A 83 3.08 3.25 -9.91
N VAL A 84 4.38 3.31 -10.27
CA VAL A 84 5.40 2.43 -9.72
C VAL A 84 6.63 3.22 -9.33
N TYR A 85 6.98 3.12 -8.06
CA TYR A 85 8.14 3.78 -7.48
C TYR A 85 9.07 2.77 -6.81
N GLY A 86 10.35 3.04 -6.81
CA GLY A 86 11.34 2.28 -6.07
C GLY A 86 11.98 3.11 -4.95
N ARG A 87 12.30 2.46 -3.85
CA ARG A 87 13.13 3.03 -2.79
C ARG A 87 13.99 1.94 -2.16
N GLY A 88 15.31 2.03 -2.32
CA GLY A 88 16.20 0.94 -1.96
C GLY A 88 15.82 -0.35 -2.70
N ASP A 89 15.62 -1.43 -1.96
CA ASP A 89 15.25 -2.74 -2.52
C ASP A 89 13.73 -2.96 -2.64
N TYR A 90 12.94 -1.92 -2.41
CA TYR A 90 11.47 -2.03 -2.46
C TYR A 90 10.91 -1.36 -3.70
N LEU A 91 9.90 -2.00 -4.29
CA LEU A 91 9.02 -1.46 -5.31
C LEU A 91 7.64 -1.26 -4.71
N PHE A 92 7.09 -0.08 -4.92
CA PHE A 92 5.72 0.29 -4.55
C PHE A 92 4.93 0.39 -5.84
N VAL A 93 3.91 -0.44 -5.98
CA VAL A 93 3.10 -0.58 -7.19
C VAL A 93 1.66 -0.26 -6.84
N PHE A 94 1.07 0.68 -7.55
CA PHE A 94 -0.30 1.14 -7.31
C PHE A 94 -1.11 1.04 -8.60
N ASN A 95 -2.30 0.45 -8.50
CA ASN A 95 -3.34 0.57 -9.50
C ASN A 95 -4.53 1.34 -8.89
N PHE A 96 -4.69 2.58 -9.31
CA PHE A 96 -5.76 3.47 -8.86
C PHE A 96 -7.03 3.34 -9.71
N ASP A 97 -7.04 2.50 -10.75
CA ASP A 97 -8.25 2.30 -11.54
C ASP A 97 -9.33 1.62 -10.71
N PRO A 98 -10.57 2.14 -10.69
CA PRO A 98 -11.64 1.61 -9.86
C PRO A 98 -12.16 0.24 -10.31
N SER A 99 -11.92 -0.16 -11.57
CA SER A 99 -12.53 -1.35 -12.18
C SER A 99 -11.57 -2.19 -13.03
N ARG A 100 -10.48 -1.58 -13.55
CA ARG A 100 -9.60 -2.24 -14.50
C ARG A 100 -8.46 -2.96 -13.82
N SER A 101 -8.40 -4.27 -14.01
CA SER A 101 -7.28 -5.13 -13.61
C SER A 101 -6.41 -5.46 -14.81
N TYR A 102 -5.12 -5.67 -14.60
CA TYR A 102 -4.15 -5.96 -15.66
C TYR A 102 -3.51 -7.33 -15.46
N THR A 103 -3.58 -8.19 -16.46
CA THR A 103 -3.01 -9.56 -16.46
C THR A 103 -1.59 -9.60 -16.95
N GLY A 104 -0.62 -9.04 -16.38
CA GLY A 104 0.75 -9.04 -16.85
C GLY A 104 1.28 -7.65 -17.14
N TYR A 105 0.90 -6.72 -16.29
CA TYR A 105 1.40 -5.36 -16.38
C TYR A 105 2.92 -5.35 -16.27
N GLY A 106 3.58 -4.82 -17.29
CA GLY A 106 5.03 -4.80 -17.39
C GLY A 106 5.63 -3.47 -16.95
N VAL A 107 6.66 -3.54 -16.10
CA VAL A 107 7.41 -2.36 -15.67
C VAL A 107 8.90 -2.63 -15.78
N LEU A 108 9.67 -1.66 -16.30
CA LEU A 108 11.12 -1.73 -16.37
C LEU A 108 11.74 -1.42 -15.02
N VAL A 109 12.31 -2.43 -14.36
CA VAL A 109 12.91 -2.34 -13.03
C VAL A 109 14.31 -2.93 -13.00
N PRO A 110 15.10 -2.71 -11.95
CA PRO A 110 16.41 -3.37 -11.81
C PRO A 110 16.28 -4.89 -11.86
N ARG A 111 17.16 -5.54 -12.63
CA ARG A 111 17.22 -7.01 -12.75
C ARG A 111 17.21 -7.69 -11.39
N GLY A 112 16.42 -8.75 -11.26
CA GLY A 112 16.36 -9.58 -10.05
C GLY A 112 15.07 -10.38 -9.91
N SER A 113 14.89 -10.91 -8.72
CA SER A 113 13.64 -11.52 -8.29
C SER A 113 13.00 -10.67 -7.18
N TYR A 114 11.68 -10.67 -7.15
CA TYR A 114 10.89 -9.82 -6.26
C TYR A 114 9.82 -10.66 -5.56
N LYS A 115 9.64 -10.45 -4.26
CA LYS A 115 8.56 -11.09 -3.48
C LYS A 115 7.66 -10.01 -2.88
N ILE A 116 6.35 -10.25 -2.85
CA ILE A 116 5.37 -9.38 -2.18
C ILE A 116 5.65 -9.40 -0.67
N VAL A 117 5.64 -8.23 -0.06
CA VAL A 117 5.81 -8.03 1.40
C VAL A 117 4.66 -7.25 2.02
N LEU A 118 3.85 -6.58 1.20
CA LEU A 118 2.60 -5.96 1.59
C LEU A 118 1.64 -5.97 0.38
N ASN A 119 0.39 -6.35 0.63
CA ASN A 119 -0.65 -6.45 -0.39
C ASN A 119 -1.96 -5.93 0.19
N SER A 120 -2.49 -4.84 -0.37
CA SER A 120 -3.77 -4.28 0.07
C SER A 120 -4.97 -5.14 -0.34
N ASP A 121 -4.80 -6.08 -1.31
CA ASP A 121 -5.84 -7.01 -1.74
C ASP A 121 -5.97 -8.25 -0.85
N ASN A 122 -5.21 -8.31 0.25
CA ASN A 122 -5.32 -9.40 1.21
C ASN A 122 -6.70 -9.39 1.90
N PRO A 123 -7.40 -10.53 2.00
CA PRO A 123 -8.70 -10.63 2.68
C PRO A 123 -8.69 -10.14 4.14
N GLU A 124 -7.56 -10.21 4.84
CA GLU A 124 -7.38 -9.65 6.18
C GLU A 124 -7.66 -8.13 6.23
N PHE A 125 -7.54 -7.46 5.08
CA PHE A 125 -7.76 -6.01 4.92
C PHE A 125 -9.03 -5.70 4.12
N GLY A 126 -9.91 -6.69 3.93
CA GLY A 126 -11.13 -6.56 3.12
C GLY A 126 -10.88 -6.63 1.61
N GLY A 127 -9.73 -7.10 1.19
CA GLY A 127 -9.40 -7.34 -0.22
C GLY A 127 -10.02 -8.64 -0.74
N ASN A 128 -9.89 -8.87 -2.04
CA ASN A 128 -10.48 -10.01 -2.73
C ASN A 128 -9.56 -11.24 -2.82
N GLY A 129 -8.30 -11.12 -2.39
CA GLY A 129 -7.32 -12.21 -2.42
C GLY A 129 -6.92 -12.67 -3.82
N LEU A 130 -6.96 -11.76 -4.81
CA LEU A 130 -6.67 -12.07 -6.21
C LEU A 130 -5.17 -12.25 -6.50
N VAL A 131 -4.31 -11.80 -5.58
CA VAL A 131 -2.85 -11.85 -5.72
C VAL A 131 -2.27 -12.91 -4.81
N ASN A 132 -1.54 -13.87 -5.38
CA ASN A 132 -0.81 -14.87 -4.59
C ASN A 132 0.47 -14.25 -4.00
N GLU A 133 0.50 -14.04 -2.69
CA GLU A 133 1.63 -13.43 -1.97
C GLU A 133 2.88 -14.33 -1.91
N GLU A 134 2.73 -15.64 -2.09
CA GLU A 134 3.86 -16.58 -2.11
C GLU A 134 4.60 -16.59 -3.45
N GLN A 135 4.01 -15.98 -4.48
CA GLN A 135 4.64 -15.90 -5.80
C GLN A 135 5.93 -15.09 -5.75
N VAL A 136 6.94 -15.62 -6.43
CA VAL A 136 8.18 -14.89 -6.71
C VAL A 136 8.14 -14.43 -8.16
N PHE A 137 8.30 -13.14 -8.37
CA PHE A 137 8.35 -12.53 -9.68
C PHE A 137 9.80 -12.42 -10.13
N TYR A 138 10.08 -12.84 -11.37
CA TYR A 138 11.40 -12.74 -11.99
C TYR A 138 11.36 -11.70 -13.11
N THR A 139 12.40 -10.91 -13.21
CA THR A 139 12.55 -10.00 -14.34
C THR A 139 12.97 -10.79 -15.60
N CYS A 140 12.45 -10.36 -16.74
CA CYS A 140 12.76 -10.94 -18.04
C CYS A 140 13.50 -9.92 -18.90
N LYS A 141 14.50 -10.35 -19.65
CA LYS A 141 15.15 -9.53 -20.67
C LYS A 141 14.18 -9.28 -21.83
N ASP A 142 14.14 -8.05 -22.29
CA ASP A 142 13.61 -7.77 -23.60
C ASP A 142 14.70 -8.12 -24.64
N THR A 143 14.35 -8.95 -25.62
CA THR A 143 15.24 -9.33 -26.71
C THR A 143 15.71 -8.15 -27.56
N MET A 144 14.98 -7.03 -27.49
CA MET A 144 15.27 -5.79 -28.24
C MET A 144 16.21 -4.81 -27.51
N CYS A 145 16.32 -4.88 -26.18
CA CYS A 145 17.12 -3.93 -25.37
C CYS A 145 18.37 -4.57 -24.78
N LYS A 146 19.45 -4.65 -25.57
CA LYS A 146 20.71 -5.31 -25.16
C LYS A 146 21.59 -4.55 -24.16
N LYS A 147 21.29 -3.28 -23.85
CA LYS A 147 22.21 -2.39 -23.11
C LYS A 147 21.74 -1.89 -21.75
N GLU A 148 20.54 -2.21 -21.29
CA GLU A 148 20.04 -1.69 -20.04
C GLU A 148 20.21 -2.64 -18.84
N LYS A 149 20.57 -2.08 -17.68
CA LYS A 149 20.60 -2.79 -16.39
C LYS A 149 19.19 -3.07 -15.85
N LYS A 150 18.15 -2.69 -16.60
CA LYS A 150 16.74 -2.89 -16.28
C LYS A 150 16.15 -3.99 -17.14
N GLU A 151 15.20 -4.71 -16.57
CA GLU A 151 14.46 -5.77 -17.22
C GLU A 151 12.96 -5.63 -16.92
N TRP A 152 12.11 -6.24 -17.73
CA TRP A 152 10.67 -6.22 -17.53
C TRP A 152 10.27 -7.11 -16.35
N LEU A 153 9.62 -6.52 -15.35
CA LEU A 153 8.87 -7.24 -14.32
C LEU A 153 7.41 -7.24 -14.75
N ARG A 154 6.82 -8.42 -14.91
CA ARG A 154 5.41 -8.58 -15.26
C ARG A 154 4.64 -9.15 -14.08
N MET A 155 3.47 -8.55 -13.79
CA MET A 155 2.64 -8.96 -12.65
C MET A 155 1.17 -8.81 -12.95
N TYR A 156 0.35 -9.61 -12.29
CA TYR A 156 -1.07 -9.35 -12.20
C TYR A 156 -1.28 -8.17 -11.25
N LEU A 157 -2.05 -7.18 -11.68
CA LEU A 157 -2.28 -5.96 -10.93
C LEU A 157 -3.79 -5.67 -10.87
N PRO A 158 -4.47 -6.11 -9.80
CA PRO A 158 -5.91 -5.90 -9.64
C PRO A 158 -6.27 -4.42 -9.56
N ALA A 159 -7.50 -4.09 -9.87
CA ALA A 159 -8.07 -2.76 -9.66
C ALA A 159 -7.99 -2.36 -8.17
N ARG A 160 -7.79 -1.09 -7.88
CA ARG A 160 -7.76 -0.52 -6.51
C ARG A 160 -6.77 -1.21 -5.57
N THR A 161 -5.63 -1.65 -6.09
CA THR A 161 -4.65 -2.43 -5.33
C THR A 161 -3.33 -1.68 -5.19
N ALA A 162 -2.74 -1.81 -4.01
CA ALA A 162 -1.37 -1.42 -3.73
C ALA A 162 -0.55 -2.65 -3.33
N LEU A 163 0.57 -2.86 -4.02
CA LEU A 163 1.53 -3.93 -3.72
C LEU A 163 2.87 -3.32 -3.34
N VAL A 164 3.52 -3.89 -2.35
CA VAL A 164 4.93 -3.62 -2.08
C VAL A 164 5.72 -4.90 -2.29
N LEU A 165 6.68 -4.84 -3.19
CA LEU A 165 7.58 -5.94 -3.48
C LEU A 165 8.98 -5.62 -2.96
N LYS A 166 9.65 -6.64 -2.43
CA LYS A 166 11.05 -6.55 -2.03
C LYS A 166 11.91 -7.36 -2.99
N LYS A 167 12.98 -6.74 -3.48
CA LYS A 167 14.02 -7.41 -4.25
C LYS A 167 14.78 -8.40 -3.36
N LYS A 168 14.99 -9.61 -3.87
CA LYS A 168 15.84 -10.63 -3.26
C LYS A 168 17.29 -10.54 -3.72
#